data_5158f258fc37fa911aab48b816334d7a
#
_entry.id   5158f258fc37fa911aab48b816334d7a
#
_cell.length_a   1.000
_cell.length_b   1.000
_cell.length_c   1.000
_cell.angle_alpha   90.00
_cell.angle_beta   90.00
_cell.angle_gamma   90.00
#
_symmetry.space_group_name_H-M   'P 1'
#
loop_
_entity.id
_entity.type
_entity.pdbx_description
1 polymer ?
#
loop_
_entity_poly.entity_id
_entity_poly.type
_entity_poly.pdbx_seq_one_letter_code
_entity_poly.pdbx_strand_id
1 'polypeptide(L)' 'MPNLENDIKQRIEHIVSALREAGYDPYEQLYAYLHTGNDAYITRKGDARSLVGEVDREQILDYIAPYIKQKGR' A
#
# COMPACT_ATOMS: atom_id res chain seq x y z
N MET A 1 -8.06 -23.93 -3.48
CA MET A 1 -8.56 -22.68 -2.90
C MET A 1 -7.46 -21.67 -2.77
N PRO A 2 -7.66 -20.49 -3.29
CA PRO A 2 -6.63 -19.46 -3.08
C PRO A 2 -6.54 -19.09 -1.61
N ASN A 3 -5.33 -18.80 -1.19
CA ASN A 3 -5.07 -18.34 0.15
C ASN A 3 -5.40 -16.85 0.24
N LEU A 4 -6.31 -16.50 1.14
CA LEU A 4 -6.76 -15.12 1.29
C LEU A 4 -5.60 -14.19 1.62
N GLU A 5 -4.68 -14.65 2.44
CA GLU A 5 -3.51 -13.86 2.79
C GLU A 5 -2.64 -13.58 1.58
N ASN A 6 -2.49 -14.57 0.70
CA ASN A 6 -1.74 -14.39 -0.54
C ASN A 6 -2.41 -13.37 -1.46
N ASP A 7 -3.73 -13.43 -1.56
CA ASP A 7 -4.45 -12.47 -2.40
C ASP A 7 -4.24 -11.05 -1.92
N ILE A 8 -4.34 -10.85 -0.61
CA ILE A 8 -4.16 -9.55 -0.02
C ILE A 8 -2.74 -9.06 -0.22
N LYS A 9 -1.78 -9.94 0.01
CA LYS A 9 -0.38 -9.58 -0.17
C LYS A 9 -0.10 -9.18 -1.61
N GLN A 10 -0.65 -9.92 -2.57
CA GLN A 10 -0.45 -9.60 -3.97
C GLN A 10 -1.05 -8.26 -4.35
N ARG A 11 -2.20 -7.94 -3.79
CA ARG A 11 -2.83 -6.63 -4.03
C ARG A 11 -1.97 -5.51 -3.49
N ILE A 12 -1.44 -5.67 -2.29
CA ILE A 12 -0.57 -4.66 -1.70
C ILE A 12 0.71 -4.52 -2.53
N GLU A 13 1.27 -5.64 -2.97
CA GLU A 13 2.47 -5.61 -3.82
C GLU A 13 2.20 -4.88 -5.12
N HIS A 14 1.02 -5.05 -5.69
CA HIS A 14 0.65 -4.34 -6.90
C HIS A 14 0.58 -2.83 -6.65
N ILE A 15 -0.01 -2.43 -5.53
CA ILE A 15 -0.08 -1.02 -5.16
C ILE A 15 1.32 -0.44 -4.98
N VAL A 16 2.18 -1.19 -4.30
CA VAL A 16 3.56 -0.77 -4.07
C VAL A 16 4.29 -0.57 -5.40
N SER A 17 4.13 -1.53 -6.32
CA SER A 17 4.76 -1.43 -7.64
C SER A 17 4.26 -0.21 -8.40
N ALA A 18 2.95 0.04 -8.35
CA ALA A 18 2.37 1.16 -9.09
C ALA A 18 2.88 2.49 -8.56
N LEU A 19 2.98 2.60 -7.23
CA LEU A 19 3.51 3.83 -6.63
C LEU A 19 4.97 4.04 -7.00
N ARG A 20 5.75 2.96 -6.97
CA ARG A 20 7.15 3.05 -7.33
C ARG A 20 7.33 3.46 -8.78
N GLU A 21 6.53 2.90 -9.67
CA GLU A 21 6.59 3.26 -11.09
C GLU A 21 6.19 4.70 -11.32
N ALA A 22 5.33 5.23 -10.47
CA ALA A 22 4.89 6.62 -10.58
C ALA A 22 5.91 7.60 -9.98
N GLY A 23 7.00 7.09 -9.40
CA GLY A 23 8.06 7.93 -8.87
C GLY A 23 7.95 8.25 -7.40
N TYR A 24 7.08 7.56 -6.68
CA TYR A 24 6.89 7.80 -5.25
C TYR A 24 7.57 6.72 -4.42
N ASP A 25 7.84 7.07 -3.15
CA ASP A 25 8.21 6.06 -2.16
C ASP A 25 6.92 5.37 -1.72
N PRO A 26 6.72 4.10 -2.09
CA PRO A 26 5.42 3.48 -1.83
C PRO A 26 5.09 3.37 -0.35
N TYR A 27 6.08 3.14 0.48
CA TYR A 27 5.81 2.95 1.91
C TYR A 27 5.42 4.26 2.58
N GLU A 28 6.05 5.36 2.19
CA GLU A 28 5.68 6.67 2.70
C GLU A 28 4.27 7.05 2.26
N GLN A 29 3.95 6.78 1.00
CA GLN A 29 2.62 7.12 0.49
C GLN A 29 1.54 6.31 1.17
N LEU A 30 1.79 5.02 1.36
CA LEU A 30 0.83 4.17 2.05
C LEU A 30 0.66 4.58 3.51
N TYR A 31 1.77 4.94 4.16
CA TYR A 31 1.69 5.40 5.54
C TYR A 31 0.86 6.69 5.64
N ALA A 32 1.09 7.62 4.73
CA ALA A 32 0.33 8.87 4.71
C ALA A 32 -1.16 8.59 4.47
N TYR A 33 -1.46 7.65 3.58
CA TYR A 33 -2.83 7.26 3.33
C TYR A 33 -3.49 6.71 4.60
N LEU A 34 -2.78 5.83 5.30
CA LEU A 34 -3.31 5.23 6.53
C LEU A 34 -3.52 6.27 7.61
N HIS A 35 -2.61 7.22 7.69
CA HIS A 35 -2.66 8.25 8.72
C HIS A 35 -3.78 9.25 8.48
N THR A 36 -4.04 9.59 7.24
CA THR A 36 -5.00 10.66 6.90
C THR A 36 -6.32 10.14 6.37
N GLY A 37 -6.34 8.91 5.85
CA GLY A 37 -7.52 8.38 5.18
C GLY A 37 -7.75 8.98 3.80
N ASN A 38 -6.77 9.72 3.27
CA ASN A 38 -6.93 10.44 2.01
C ASN A 38 -6.30 9.64 0.88
N ASP A 39 -7.12 9.09 -0.02
CA ASP A 39 -6.62 8.26 -1.12
C ASP A 39 -5.91 9.05 -2.20
N ALA A 40 -5.86 10.37 -2.09
CA ALA A 40 -5.08 11.18 -3.01
C ALA A 40 -3.58 10.87 -2.92
N TYR A 41 -3.14 10.29 -1.80
CA TYR A 41 -1.75 9.85 -1.67
C TYR A 41 -1.43 8.64 -2.54
N ILE A 42 -2.46 7.97 -3.08
CA ILE A 42 -2.28 6.75 -3.84
C ILE A 42 -2.47 7.06 -5.32
N THR A 43 -1.48 6.73 -6.13
CA THR A 43 -1.56 6.98 -7.57
C THR A 43 -2.74 6.24 -8.20
N ARG A 44 -3.28 6.81 -9.28
CA ARG A 44 -4.30 6.11 -10.06
C ARG A 44 -3.68 5.09 -11.01
N LYS A 45 -2.38 5.16 -11.19
CA LYS A 45 -1.69 4.26 -12.10
C LYS A 45 -1.90 2.82 -11.69
N GLY A 46 -2.20 1.96 -12.66
CA GLY A 46 -2.36 0.53 -12.39
C GLY A 46 -3.49 0.20 -11.43
N ASP A 47 -4.50 1.05 -11.36
CA ASP A 47 -5.67 0.84 -10.49
C ASP A 47 -5.31 0.79 -9.01
N ALA A 48 -4.15 1.33 -8.64
CA ALA A 48 -3.70 1.25 -7.25
C ALA A 48 -4.67 1.90 -6.29
N ARG A 49 -5.26 3.04 -6.69
CA ARG A 49 -6.20 3.75 -5.82
C ARG A 49 -7.45 2.91 -5.55
N SER A 50 -7.95 2.22 -6.56
CA SER A 50 -9.08 1.33 -6.39
C SER A 50 -8.71 0.15 -5.50
N LEU A 51 -7.52 -0.41 -5.71
CA LEU A 51 -7.08 -1.58 -4.95
C LEU A 51 -6.90 -1.25 -3.47
N VAL A 52 -6.40 -0.06 -3.16
CA VAL A 52 -6.16 0.28 -1.76
C VAL A 52 -7.47 0.33 -0.97
N GLY A 53 -8.57 0.67 -1.65
CA GLY A 53 -9.88 0.66 -1.01
C GLY A 53 -10.44 -0.72 -0.75
N GLU A 54 -9.86 -1.74 -1.39
CA GLU A 54 -10.31 -3.12 -1.24
C GLU A 54 -9.55 -3.89 -0.17
N VAL A 55 -8.51 -3.29 0.40
CA VAL A 55 -7.66 -3.96 1.38
C VAL A 55 -7.82 -3.28 2.73
N ASP A 56 -7.92 -4.09 3.79
CA ASP A 56 -8.04 -3.54 5.13
C ASP A 56 -6.82 -2.72 5.50
N ARG A 57 -7.07 -1.61 6.19
CA ARG A 57 -6.00 -0.72 6.59
C ARG A 57 -4.98 -1.42 7.49
N GLU A 58 -5.45 -2.28 8.38
CA GLU A 58 -4.54 -3.02 9.26
C GLU A 58 -3.61 -3.92 8.47
N GLN A 59 -4.11 -4.52 7.41
CA GLN A 59 -3.29 -5.40 6.57
C GLN A 59 -2.22 -4.62 5.84
N ILE A 60 -2.57 -3.42 5.37
CA ILE A 60 -1.58 -2.55 4.75
C ILE A 60 -0.52 -2.15 5.76
N LEU A 61 -0.95 -1.78 6.96
CA LEU A 61 -0.01 -1.38 8.00
C LEU A 61 0.96 -2.52 8.35
N ASP A 62 0.43 -3.73 8.49
CA ASP A 62 1.28 -4.88 8.80
C ASP A 62 2.33 -5.10 7.71
N TYR A 63 1.93 -4.89 6.45
CA TYR A 63 2.84 -5.10 5.33
C TYR A 63 3.97 -4.07 5.33
N ILE A 64 3.64 -2.81 5.58
CA ILE A 64 4.62 -1.73 5.45
C ILE A 64 5.39 -1.44 6.73
N ALA A 65 4.92 -1.94 7.87
CA ALA A 65 5.51 -1.60 9.16
C ALA A 65 7.01 -1.84 9.23
N PRO A 66 7.56 -2.98 8.75
CA PRO A 66 9.00 -3.19 8.82
C PRO A 66 9.79 -2.13 8.04
N TYR A 67 9.24 -1.66 6.93
CA TYR A 67 9.93 -0.67 6.10
C TYR A 67 9.87 0.70 6.73
N ILE A 68 8.75 1.03 7.35
CA ILE A 68 8.59 2.32 8.02
C ILE A 68 9.53 2.42 9.23
N LYS A 69 9.61 1.34 9.99
CA LYS A 69 10.49 1.33 11.16
C LYS A 69 11.93 1.56 10.80
N GLN A 70 12.37 0.96 9.70
CA GLN A 70 13.75 1.12 9.26
C GLN A 70 14.04 2.56 8.88
N LYS A 71 13.07 3.24 8.28
CA LYS A 71 13.25 4.62 7.87
C LYS A 71 13.12 5.58 9.05
N GLY A 72 12.35 5.21 10.03
CA GLY A 72 12.04 6.08 11.15
C GLY A 72 13.15 6.28 12.15
N ARG A 73 14.33 5.80 11.86
CA ARG A 73 15.46 5.90 12.77
C ARG A 73 16.17 7.23 12.66
#